data_62de254d8ee587c76baed1a155a09f65
#
_entry.id   62de254d8ee587c76baed1a155a09f65
#
_cell.length_a   1.000
_cell.length_b   1.000
_cell.length_c   1.000
_cell.angle_alpha   90.00
_cell.angle_beta   90.00
_cell.angle_gamma   90.00
#
_symmetry.space_group_name_H-M   'P 1'
#
loop_
_entity.id
_entity.type
_entity.pdbx_description
1 polymer ?
#
loop_
_entity_poly.entity_id
_entity_poly.type
_entity_poly.pdbx_seq_one_letter_code
_entity_poly.pdbx_strand_id
1 'polypeptide(L)'
;MNDYQKIFIKRANDYHYAMQKYPDVRSYEFESLISTTDFSIIKKVLDIPSGGGYLKKYLPKNIELISADFSEGFTNENIQLANPTQFSYSDNSFDLVLSLSGLHHLNDVPKFVHECLRILKENCSFIFSDVKRDSPVDFFLNEFVNKYNSLGHNGVFFTENSFNEFPLLQEKIISTQYSQYPFVFKDKSEMLCFFSFFFGLDKANENIIYDGIRDILGIKSTENGIEVDWGLIQFEFKK
;
A
#
# COMPACT_ATOMS: atom_id res chain seq x y z
N MET A 1 5.74 -10.63 16.66
CA MET A 1 4.64 -10.40 15.69
C MET A 1 4.35 -8.91 15.71
N ASN A 2 4.54 -8.22 14.61
CA ASN A 2 4.24 -6.79 14.48
C ASN A 2 2.71 -6.58 14.33
N ASP A 3 2.27 -5.32 14.34
CA ASP A 3 0.83 -5.02 14.31
C ASP A 3 0.20 -5.38 12.95
N TYR A 4 0.94 -5.23 11.83
CA TYR A 4 0.52 -5.71 10.52
C TYR A 4 0.13 -7.19 10.54
N GLN A 5 1.00 -8.05 11.06
CA GLN A 5 0.76 -9.49 11.14
C GLN A 5 -0.49 -9.82 11.96
N LYS A 6 -0.65 -9.17 13.12
CA LYS A 6 -1.82 -9.40 14.01
C LYS A 6 -3.13 -9.01 13.33
N ILE A 7 -3.14 -7.88 12.62
CA ILE A 7 -4.30 -7.37 11.92
C ILE A 7 -4.69 -8.31 10.78
N PHE A 8 -3.76 -8.64 9.90
CA PHE A 8 -4.09 -9.35 8.66
C PHE A 8 -4.20 -10.87 8.80
N ILE A 9 -3.71 -11.50 9.88
CA ILE A 9 -4.12 -12.86 10.22
C ILE A 9 -5.64 -12.95 10.41
N LYS A 10 -6.27 -11.89 10.95
CA LYS A 10 -7.73 -11.87 11.22
C LYS A 10 -8.55 -11.30 10.07
N ARG A 11 -7.99 -10.33 9.32
CA ARG A 11 -8.75 -9.50 8.38
C ARG A 11 -8.44 -9.72 6.91
N ALA A 12 -7.53 -10.63 6.57
CA ALA A 12 -7.18 -10.88 5.18
C ALA A 12 -8.41 -11.27 4.32
N ASN A 13 -9.33 -12.05 4.87
CA ASN A 13 -10.55 -12.44 4.16
C ASN A 13 -11.47 -11.24 3.85
N ASP A 14 -11.65 -10.31 4.79
CA ASP A 14 -12.46 -9.11 4.59
C ASP A 14 -11.82 -8.19 3.55
N TYR A 15 -10.49 -8.01 3.66
CA TYR A 15 -9.72 -7.27 2.67
C TYR A 15 -9.84 -7.91 1.27
N HIS A 16 -9.69 -9.23 1.15
CA HIS A 16 -9.87 -9.95 -0.10
C HIS A 16 -11.29 -9.81 -0.66
N TYR A 17 -12.31 -9.90 0.21
CA TYR A 17 -13.69 -9.69 -0.20
C TYR A 17 -13.88 -8.31 -0.85
N ALA A 18 -13.39 -7.24 -0.23
CA ALA A 18 -13.48 -5.90 -0.78
C ALA A 18 -12.76 -5.78 -2.13
N MET A 19 -11.51 -6.26 -2.21
CA MET A 19 -10.69 -6.18 -3.41
C MET A 19 -11.20 -7.03 -4.57
N GLN A 20 -11.78 -8.20 -4.30
CA GLN A 20 -12.33 -9.07 -5.35
C GLN A 20 -13.69 -8.60 -5.83
N LYS A 21 -14.52 -8.08 -4.92
CA LYS A 21 -15.85 -7.57 -5.27
C LYS A 21 -15.77 -6.25 -6.03
N TYR A 22 -14.78 -5.41 -5.74
CA TYR A 22 -14.62 -4.08 -6.30
C TYR A 22 -13.19 -3.89 -6.84
N PRO A 23 -12.79 -4.64 -7.89
CA PRO A 23 -11.41 -4.78 -8.31
C PRO A 23 -10.80 -3.52 -8.95
N ASP A 24 -11.62 -2.52 -9.27
CA ASP A 24 -11.19 -1.31 -9.97
C ASP A 24 -11.12 -0.07 -9.05
N VAL A 25 -11.63 -0.15 -7.83
CA VAL A 25 -11.69 0.99 -6.89
C VAL A 25 -10.32 1.61 -6.65
N ARG A 26 -9.27 0.79 -6.55
CA ARG A 26 -7.88 1.22 -6.29
C ARG A 26 -7.02 1.33 -7.56
N SER A 27 -7.62 1.35 -8.76
CA SER A 27 -6.85 1.34 -10.02
C SER A 27 -5.86 2.50 -10.10
N TYR A 28 -6.29 3.72 -9.80
CA TYR A 28 -5.40 4.89 -9.83
C TYR A 28 -4.25 4.82 -8.82
N GLU A 29 -4.45 4.15 -7.69
CA GLU A 29 -3.42 3.95 -6.68
C GLU A 29 -2.31 3.02 -7.21
N PHE A 30 -2.67 1.90 -7.80
CA PHE A 30 -1.72 0.97 -8.43
C PHE A 30 -1.03 1.59 -9.65
N GLU A 31 -1.78 2.28 -10.51
CA GLU A 31 -1.24 2.96 -11.68
C GLU A 31 -0.27 4.07 -11.29
N SER A 32 -0.59 4.85 -10.25
CA SER A 32 0.29 5.89 -9.71
C SER A 32 1.62 5.33 -9.24
N LEU A 33 1.61 4.18 -8.53
CA LEU A 33 2.84 3.53 -8.01
C LEU A 33 3.85 3.24 -9.12
N ILE A 34 3.36 2.83 -10.29
CA ILE A 34 4.21 2.38 -11.41
C ILE A 34 4.34 3.41 -12.53
N SER A 35 3.74 4.58 -12.40
CA SER A 35 3.59 5.58 -13.47
C SER A 35 4.91 6.08 -14.07
N THR A 36 5.99 6.07 -13.28
CA THR A 36 7.33 6.51 -13.71
C THR A 36 8.23 5.38 -14.20
N THR A 37 7.75 4.13 -14.16
CA THR A 37 8.54 2.94 -14.45
C THR A 37 8.61 2.62 -15.94
N ASP A 38 9.80 2.54 -16.49
CA ASP A 38 10.02 1.99 -17.85
C ASP A 38 10.14 0.45 -17.79
N PHE A 39 9.05 -0.23 -18.11
CA PHE A 39 9.01 -1.70 -18.08
C PHE A 39 9.73 -2.37 -19.27
N SER A 40 10.27 -1.62 -20.24
CA SER A 40 10.98 -2.21 -21.40
C SER A 40 12.24 -2.97 -21.01
N ILE A 41 12.88 -2.58 -19.92
CA ILE A 41 14.13 -3.16 -19.42
C ILE A 41 13.94 -4.05 -18.17
N ILE A 42 12.75 -4.02 -17.56
CA ILE A 42 12.43 -4.77 -16.34
C ILE A 42 11.93 -6.15 -16.70
N LYS A 43 12.47 -7.17 -16.01
CA LYS A 43 12.09 -8.57 -16.19
C LYS A 43 11.55 -9.20 -14.92
N LYS A 44 12.14 -8.88 -13.77
CA LYS A 44 11.82 -9.50 -12.49
C LYS A 44 11.50 -8.47 -11.42
N VAL A 45 10.28 -8.55 -10.87
CA VAL A 45 9.72 -7.60 -9.89
C VAL A 45 9.37 -8.33 -8.61
N LEU A 46 9.67 -7.71 -7.46
CA LEU A 46 9.15 -8.11 -6.16
C LEU A 46 8.06 -7.12 -5.72
N ASP A 47 6.88 -7.63 -5.36
CA ASP A 47 5.76 -6.93 -4.75
C ASP A 47 5.71 -7.29 -3.25
N ILE A 48 6.00 -6.34 -2.34
CA ILE A 48 6.14 -6.61 -0.91
C ILE A 48 5.87 -5.37 -0.02
N PRO A 49 4.92 -5.43 0.96
CA PRO A 49 3.92 -6.48 1.16
C PRO A 49 2.87 -6.45 0.05
N SER A 50 2.51 -7.61 -0.45
CA SER A 50 1.65 -7.72 -1.64
C SER A 50 0.15 -7.62 -1.37
N GLY A 51 -0.27 -7.78 -0.10
CA GLY A 51 -1.67 -7.64 0.31
C GLY A 51 -2.66 -8.50 -0.49
N GLY A 52 -2.21 -9.64 -1.00
CA GLY A 52 -3.04 -10.52 -1.81
C GLY A 52 -2.70 -10.56 -3.31
N GLY A 53 -1.63 -9.86 -3.74
CA GLY A 53 -1.08 -9.97 -5.09
C GLY A 53 -1.87 -9.20 -6.17
N TYR A 54 -2.61 -8.16 -5.79
CA TYR A 54 -3.46 -7.40 -6.72
C TYR A 54 -2.69 -6.55 -7.72
N LEU A 55 -1.43 -6.21 -7.42
CA LEU A 55 -0.53 -5.47 -8.34
C LEU A 55 -0.33 -6.18 -9.69
N LYS A 56 -0.43 -7.51 -9.72
CA LYS A 56 -0.27 -8.33 -10.93
C LYS A 56 -1.15 -7.85 -12.10
N LYS A 57 -2.35 -7.33 -11.82
CA LYS A 57 -3.30 -6.84 -12.83
C LYS A 57 -2.73 -5.66 -13.64
N TYR A 58 -1.87 -4.86 -13.06
CA TYR A 58 -1.36 -3.59 -13.61
C TYR A 58 0.02 -3.72 -14.26
N LEU A 59 0.69 -4.87 -14.11
CA LEU A 59 2.01 -5.11 -14.68
C LEU A 59 1.93 -5.75 -16.08
N PRO A 60 2.91 -5.48 -16.96
CA PRO A 60 3.02 -6.18 -18.24
C PRO A 60 3.11 -7.71 -18.07
N LYS A 61 2.47 -8.46 -18.97
CA LYS A 61 2.36 -9.93 -18.88
C LYS A 61 3.70 -10.68 -18.95
N ASN A 62 4.73 -10.06 -19.49
CA ASN A 62 6.08 -10.61 -19.62
C ASN A 62 6.96 -10.44 -18.38
N ILE A 63 6.45 -9.80 -17.34
CA ILE A 63 7.17 -9.61 -16.07
C ILE A 63 7.07 -10.87 -15.21
N GLU A 64 8.21 -11.36 -14.73
CA GLU A 64 8.28 -12.32 -13.63
C GLU A 64 7.98 -11.60 -12.32
N LEU A 65 6.75 -11.72 -11.83
CA LEU A 65 6.33 -11.15 -10.56
C LEU A 65 6.45 -12.16 -9.43
N ILE A 66 7.24 -11.83 -8.42
CA ILE A 66 7.24 -12.51 -7.12
C ILE A 66 6.41 -11.67 -6.16
N SER A 67 5.37 -12.26 -5.58
CA SER A 67 4.58 -11.63 -4.52
C SER A 67 4.94 -12.21 -3.17
N ALA A 68 5.20 -11.35 -2.20
CA ALA A 68 5.52 -11.73 -0.83
C ALA A 68 4.77 -10.87 0.18
N ASP A 69 4.46 -11.42 1.34
CA ASP A 69 3.77 -10.69 2.40
C ASP A 69 4.36 -11.01 3.78
N PHE A 70 4.15 -10.13 4.74
CA PHE A 70 4.62 -10.29 6.12
C PHE A 70 3.61 -11.04 6.98
N SER A 71 2.35 -11.16 6.53
CA SER A 71 1.28 -11.83 7.25
C SER A 71 0.92 -13.17 6.63
N GLU A 72 0.85 -14.21 7.45
CA GLU A 72 0.34 -15.52 7.05
C GLU A 72 -1.09 -15.45 6.48
N GLY A 73 -1.87 -14.43 6.88
CA GLY A 73 -3.22 -14.21 6.36
C GLY A 73 -3.29 -13.96 4.85
N PHE A 74 -2.21 -13.48 4.25
CA PHE A 74 -2.12 -13.25 2.80
C PHE A 74 -1.34 -14.32 2.06
N THR A 75 -0.64 -15.22 2.78
CA THR A 75 0.17 -16.24 2.12
C THR A 75 -0.67 -17.37 1.51
N ASN A 76 -0.26 -17.83 0.34
CA ASN A 76 -0.85 -18.95 -0.38
C ASN A 76 0.19 -19.51 -1.37
N GLU A 77 -0.23 -20.38 -2.30
CA GLU A 77 0.66 -20.95 -3.32
C GLU A 77 1.36 -19.92 -4.22
N ASN A 78 0.82 -18.70 -4.33
CA ASN A 78 1.34 -17.64 -5.19
C ASN A 78 1.98 -16.49 -4.39
N ILE A 79 1.83 -16.46 -3.06
CA ILE A 79 2.33 -15.38 -2.18
C ILE A 79 3.17 -15.99 -1.08
N GLN A 80 4.45 -15.62 -1.05
CA GLN A 80 5.43 -16.14 -0.10
C GLN A 80 5.37 -15.38 1.23
N LEU A 81 5.59 -16.08 2.35
CA LEU A 81 5.82 -15.40 3.62
C LEU A 81 7.23 -14.81 3.66
N ALA A 82 7.35 -13.54 4.03
CA ALA A 82 8.61 -12.84 4.12
C ALA A 82 8.86 -12.25 5.52
N ASN A 83 10.13 -12.20 5.91
CA ASN A 83 10.56 -11.42 7.07
C ASN A 83 10.94 -10.02 6.60
N PRO A 84 10.30 -8.93 7.10
CA PRO A 84 10.56 -7.57 6.61
C PRO A 84 11.97 -7.05 6.85
N THR A 85 12.73 -7.67 7.76
CA THR A 85 14.09 -7.24 8.11
C THR A 85 15.19 -8.18 7.62
N GLN A 86 14.82 -9.26 6.90
CA GLN A 86 15.76 -10.24 6.38
C GLN A 86 15.09 -11.08 5.29
N PHE A 87 15.25 -10.68 4.03
CA PHE A 87 14.70 -11.43 2.91
C PHE A 87 15.54 -12.67 2.60
N SER A 88 14.86 -13.75 2.20
CA SER A 88 15.51 -14.99 1.74
C SER A 88 16.05 -14.91 0.31
N TYR A 89 15.94 -13.74 -0.34
CA TYR A 89 16.42 -13.54 -1.72
C TYR A 89 17.91 -13.18 -1.74
N SER A 90 18.59 -13.64 -2.79
CA SER A 90 20.00 -13.32 -3.03
C SER A 90 20.19 -11.85 -3.40
N ASP A 91 21.40 -11.32 -3.16
CA ASP A 91 21.80 -10.00 -3.65
C ASP A 91 21.66 -9.91 -5.17
N ASN A 92 21.33 -8.73 -5.68
CA ASN A 92 21.26 -8.43 -7.12
C ASN A 92 20.32 -9.37 -7.93
N SER A 93 19.18 -9.74 -7.34
CA SER A 93 18.24 -10.70 -7.95
C SER A 93 17.00 -10.09 -8.58
N PHE A 94 16.69 -8.82 -8.31
CA PHE A 94 15.51 -8.13 -8.83
C PHE A 94 15.85 -6.88 -9.64
N ASP A 95 15.04 -6.60 -10.67
CA ASP A 95 15.13 -5.38 -11.47
C ASP A 95 14.27 -4.24 -10.87
N LEU A 96 13.27 -4.57 -10.05
CA LEU A 96 12.41 -3.59 -9.40
C LEU A 96 11.82 -4.22 -8.13
N VAL A 97 11.72 -3.42 -7.06
CA VAL A 97 10.95 -3.76 -5.86
C VAL A 97 9.86 -2.73 -5.71
N LEU A 98 8.62 -3.17 -5.47
CA LEU A 98 7.44 -2.32 -5.28
C LEU A 98 6.80 -2.58 -3.93
N SER A 99 6.28 -1.53 -3.31
CA SER A 99 5.52 -1.62 -2.06
C SER A 99 4.38 -0.60 -2.06
N LEU A 100 3.18 -1.03 -1.66
CA LEU A 100 1.99 -0.18 -1.64
C LEU A 100 1.27 -0.28 -0.30
N SER A 101 1.22 0.85 0.43
CA SER A 101 0.36 1.04 1.62
C SER A 101 0.51 -0.03 2.70
N GLY A 102 1.75 -0.40 3.05
CA GLY A 102 2.01 -1.43 4.06
C GLY A 102 3.19 -1.16 4.99
N LEU A 103 4.07 -0.21 4.63
CA LEU A 103 5.29 0.06 5.39
C LEU A 103 5.02 0.83 6.69
N HIS A 104 3.93 1.59 6.76
CA HIS A 104 3.53 2.34 7.95
C HIS A 104 3.22 1.45 9.18
N HIS A 105 3.13 0.15 8.99
CA HIS A 105 3.00 -0.84 10.06
C HIS A 105 4.33 -1.46 10.50
N LEU A 106 5.43 -1.16 9.83
CA LEU A 106 6.74 -1.71 10.17
C LEU A 106 7.42 -0.92 11.30
N ASN A 107 8.07 -1.64 12.21
CA ASN A 107 8.83 -1.03 13.29
C ASN A 107 10.20 -0.48 12.84
N ASP A 108 10.73 -0.98 11.71
CA ASP A 108 12.06 -0.63 11.21
C ASP A 108 12.05 -0.53 9.68
N VAL A 109 11.47 0.59 9.20
CA VAL A 109 11.42 0.90 7.77
C VAL A 109 12.81 1.07 7.16
N PRO A 110 13.79 1.74 7.80
CA PRO A 110 15.15 1.84 7.27
C PRO A 110 15.79 0.49 6.98
N LYS A 111 15.66 -0.48 7.87
CA LYS A 111 16.18 -1.83 7.65
C LYS A 111 15.49 -2.55 6.51
N PHE A 112 14.17 -2.37 6.36
CA PHE A 112 13.42 -2.87 5.22
C PHE A 112 13.95 -2.28 3.90
N VAL A 113 14.18 -0.96 3.84
CA VAL A 113 14.74 -0.29 2.65
C VAL A 113 16.13 -0.83 2.33
N HIS A 114 16.99 -1.04 3.33
CA HIS A 114 18.32 -1.67 3.12
C HIS A 114 18.21 -3.06 2.50
N GLU A 115 17.26 -3.89 2.94
CA GLU A 115 17.03 -5.21 2.35
C GLU A 115 16.53 -5.11 0.91
N CYS A 116 15.61 -4.16 0.61
CA CYS A 116 15.18 -3.89 -0.77
C CYS A 116 16.36 -3.50 -1.66
N LEU A 117 17.21 -2.58 -1.20
CA LEU A 117 18.41 -2.17 -1.94
C LEU A 117 19.41 -3.33 -2.10
N ARG A 118 19.59 -4.19 -1.10
CA ARG A 118 20.49 -5.36 -1.18
C ARG A 118 20.10 -6.30 -2.32
N ILE A 119 18.83 -6.64 -2.42
CA ILE A 119 18.31 -7.61 -3.40
C ILE A 119 18.16 -7.03 -4.81
N LEU A 120 18.11 -5.71 -4.97
CA LEU A 120 18.08 -5.05 -6.26
C LEU A 120 19.41 -5.22 -7.00
N LYS A 121 19.37 -5.29 -8.33
CA LYS A 121 20.52 -5.15 -9.20
C LYS A 121 21.02 -3.72 -9.19
N GLU A 122 22.28 -3.51 -9.63
CA GLU A 122 22.88 -2.18 -9.76
C GLU A 122 22.04 -1.29 -10.70
N ASN A 123 21.87 -0.02 -10.32
CA ASN A 123 21.07 0.97 -11.03
C ASN A 123 19.57 0.66 -11.12
N CYS A 124 19.06 -0.28 -10.33
CA CYS A 124 17.64 -0.62 -10.23
C CYS A 124 16.99 0.10 -9.04
N SER A 125 15.64 0.20 -9.07
CA SER A 125 14.89 1.01 -8.12
C SER A 125 14.04 0.20 -7.16
N PHE A 126 13.91 0.72 -5.93
CA PHE A 126 12.84 0.42 -5.01
C PHE A 126 11.86 1.59 -4.98
N ILE A 127 10.59 1.35 -5.29
CA ILE A 127 9.53 2.35 -5.27
C ILE A 127 8.49 1.92 -4.24
N PHE A 128 8.16 2.82 -3.32
CA PHE A 128 7.01 2.60 -2.46
C PHE A 128 6.11 3.82 -2.40
N SER A 129 4.81 3.58 -2.27
CA SER A 129 3.81 4.59 -1.97
C SER A 129 3.13 4.24 -0.65
N ASP A 130 3.00 5.22 0.24
CA ASP A 130 2.38 5.03 1.53
C ASP A 130 1.73 6.34 2.03
N VAL A 131 1.08 6.30 3.16
CA VAL A 131 0.32 7.42 3.70
C VAL A 131 1.24 8.58 4.09
N LYS A 132 0.87 9.79 3.63
CA LYS A 132 1.54 11.02 4.04
C LYS A 132 1.02 11.45 5.40
N ARG A 133 1.94 11.77 6.33
CA ARG A 133 1.60 12.36 7.64
C ARG A 133 0.88 13.69 7.46
N ASP A 134 -0.05 13.97 8.36
CA ASP A 134 -0.89 15.17 8.38
C ASP A 134 -1.77 15.33 7.11
N SER A 135 -2.01 14.26 6.36
CA SER A 135 -2.96 14.23 5.25
C SER A 135 -4.35 13.79 5.70
N PRO A 136 -5.41 14.04 4.90
CA PRO A 136 -6.74 13.48 5.18
C PRO A 136 -6.74 11.96 5.36
N VAL A 137 -5.90 11.24 4.62
CA VAL A 137 -5.75 9.78 4.73
C VAL A 137 -5.15 9.37 6.08
N ASP A 138 -4.18 10.12 6.61
CA ASP A 138 -3.64 9.92 7.97
C ASP A 138 -4.75 10.04 9.01
N PHE A 139 -5.50 11.15 9.02
CA PHE A 139 -6.61 11.35 9.96
C PHE A 139 -7.69 10.28 9.82
N PHE A 140 -8.01 9.89 8.60
CA PHE A 140 -8.96 8.81 8.37
C PHE A 140 -8.48 7.48 8.97
N LEU A 141 -7.23 7.12 8.78
CA LEU A 141 -6.69 5.85 9.28
C LEU A 141 -6.42 5.86 10.79
N ASN A 142 -5.64 6.82 11.29
CA ASN A 142 -5.20 6.81 12.69
C ASN A 142 -6.25 7.32 13.69
N GLU A 143 -7.27 8.05 13.23
CA GLU A 143 -8.36 8.49 14.11
C GLU A 143 -9.65 7.74 13.83
N PHE A 144 -10.18 7.81 12.60
CA PHE A 144 -11.49 7.22 12.31
C PHE A 144 -11.44 5.69 12.25
N VAL A 145 -10.54 5.11 11.44
CA VAL A 145 -10.40 3.65 11.37
C VAL A 145 -9.96 3.08 12.71
N ASN A 146 -9.02 3.73 13.41
CA ASN A 146 -8.58 3.30 14.73
C ASN A 146 -9.74 3.21 15.74
N LYS A 147 -10.68 4.16 15.70
CA LYS A 147 -11.85 4.19 16.57
C LYS A 147 -12.87 3.11 16.23
N TYR A 148 -13.13 2.89 14.96
CA TYR A 148 -14.25 2.06 14.49
C TYR A 148 -13.87 0.66 14.01
N ASN A 149 -12.60 0.31 14.02
CA ASN A 149 -12.09 -1.04 13.82
C ASN A 149 -11.82 -1.70 15.19
N SER A 150 -12.28 -2.93 15.42
CA SER A 150 -12.09 -3.63 16.69
C SER A 150 -10.63 -3.94 17.01
N LEU A 151 -9.78 -4.06 15.99
CA LEU A 151 -8.33 -4.28 16.12
C LEU A 151 -7.53 -2.96 16.20
N GLY A 152 -8.21 -1.82 15.98
CA GLY A 152 -7.58 -0.52 15.88
C GLY A 152 -6.74 -0.34 14.60
N HIS A 153 -6.16 0.84 14.47
CA HIS A 153 -5.16 1.17 13.47
C HIS A 153 -4.21 2.23 14.04
N ASN A 154 -2.92 1.99 13.96
CA ASN A 154 -1.89 2.92 14.43
C ASN A 154 -0.68 2.84 13.50
N GLY A 155 -0.70 3.61 12.42
CA GLY A 155 0.37 3.68 11.43
C GLY A 155 1.39 4.76 11.77
N VAL A 156 2.67 4.52 11.46
CA VAL A 156 3.72 5.55 11.45
C VAL A 156 3.87 6.04 10.02
N PHE A 157 3.31 7.23 9.74
CA PHE A 157 3.23 7.75 8.39
C PHE A 157 4.42 8.62 7.99
N PHE A 158 4.58 8.82 6.67
CA PHE A 158 5.75 9.39 6.05
C PHE A 158 5.61 10.89 5.76
N THR A 159 6.73 11.58 5.80
CA THR A 159 6.90 12.94 5.29
C THR A 159 8.03 12.94 4.29
N GLU A 160 8.21 14.03 3.56
CA GLU A 160 9.36 14.24 2.67
C GLU A 160 10.71 14.10 3.40
N ASN A 161 10.71 14.26 4.73
CA ASN A 161 11.88 14.24 5.59
C ASN A 161 12.09 12.91 6.33
N SER A 162 11.29 11.86 6.05
CA SER A 162 11.30 10.61 6.82
C SER A 162 12.65 9.88 6.86
N PHE A 163 13.54 10.15 5.93
CA PHE A 163 14.85 9.52 5.85
C PHE A 163 16.03 10.45 6.16
N ASN A 164 15.79 11.70 6.61
CA ASN A 164 16.86 12.68 6.89
C ASN A 164 17.84 12.22 7.97
N GLU A 165 17.38 11.41 8.93
CA GLU A 165 18.24 10.83 9.99
C GLU A 165 19.06 9.61 9.51
N PHE A 166 18.89 9.18 8.25
CA PHE A 166 19.56 8.03 7.63
C PHE A 166 20.35 8.46 6.39
N PRO A 167 21.52 9.11 6.51
CA PRO A 167 22.23 9.73 5.38
C PRO A 167 22.48 8.77 4.21
N LEU A 168 22.85 7.51 4.50
CA LEU A 168 23.08 6.50 3.45
C LEU A 168 21.82 6.15 2.64
N LEU A 169 20.64 6.23 3.24
CA LEU A 169 19.38 6.04 2.52
C LEU A 169 18.94 7.33 1.83
N GLN A 170 19.16 8.48 2.49
CA GLN A 170 18.79 9.78 1.92
C GLN A 170 19.51 10.03 0.59
N GLU A 171 20.78 9.66 0.47
CA GLU A 171 21.57 9.75 -0.77
C GLU A 171 21.06 8.84 -1.90
N LYS A 172 20.30 7.80 -1.56
CA LYS A 172 19.68 6.86 -2.53
C LYS A 172 18.33 7.33 -3.06
N ILE A 173 17.71 8.32 -2.42
CA ILE A 173 16.40 8.84 -2.87
C ILE A 173 16.61 9.68 -4.12
N ILE A 174 15.97 9.29 -5.22
CA ILE A 174 15.99 10.03 -6.50
C ILE A 174 14.69 10.79 -6.76
N SER A 175 13.60 10.40 -6.09
CA SER A 175 12.32 11.08 -6.20
C SER A 175 11.50 10.94 -4.93
N THR A 176 10.79 12.02 -4.58
CA THR A 176 9.75 12.03 -3.54
C THR A 176 8.58 12.87 -4.04
N GLN A 177 7.39 12.28 -4.10
CA GLN A 177 6.20 12.95 -4.64
C GLN A 177 4.95 12.56 -3.85
N TYR A 178 4.12 13.54 -3.51
CA TYR A 178 2.75 13.32 -3.03
C TYR A 178 1.78 13.39 -4.21
N SER A 179 1.01 12.34 -4.42
CA SER A 179 0.02 12.24 -5.49
C SER A 179 -1.37 12.03 -4.92
N GLN A 180 -2.35 12.74 -5.47
CA GLN A 180 -3.77 12.61 -5.13
C GLN A 180 -4.53 12.02 -6.32
N TYR A 181 -5.44 11.13 -6.04
CA TYR A 181 -6.30 10.45 -7.01
C TYR A 181 -7.57 9.96 -6.31
N PRO A 182 -8.68 9.74 -7.03
CA PRO A 182 -9.90 9.22 -6.41
C PRO A 182 -9.88 7.69 -6.25
N PHE A 183 -10.55 7.21 -5.21
CA PHE A 183 -11.21 5.92 -5.26
C PHE A 183 -12.57 6.11 -5.93
N VAL A 184 -12.87 5.32 -6.96
CA VAL A 184 -14.09 5.49 -7.78
C VAL A 184 -15.07 4.37 -7.51
N PHE A 185 -16.30 4.73 -7.20
CA PHE A 185 -17.40 3.82 -6.86
C PHE A 185 -18.59 4.08 -7.77
N LYS A 186 -19.29 3.03 -8.14
CA LYS A 186 -20.51 3.13 -8.93
C LYS A 186 -21.60 3.91 -8.19
N ASP A 187 -21.76 3.65 -6.89
CA ASP A 187 -22.77 4.26 -6.04
C ASP A 187 -22.39 4.26 -4.55
N LYS A 188 -23.23 4.87 -3.71
CA LYS A 188 -23.02 4.96 -2.26
C LYS A 188 -22.93 3.59 -1.59
N SER A 189 -23.72 2.61 -2.04
CA SER A 189 -23.74 1.27 -1.44
C SER A 189 -22.41 0.54 -1.67
N GLU A 190 -21.86 0.66 -2.89
CA GLU A 190 -20.53 0.13 -3.21
C GLU A 190 -19.44 0.76 -2.36
N MET A 191 -19.43 2.10 -2.25
CA MET A 191 -18.50 2.84 -1.43
C MET A 191 -18.54 2.38 0.04
N LEU A 192 -19.74 2.34 0.64
CA LEU A 192 -19.88 1.94 2.04
C LEU A 192 -19.45 0.49 2.28
N CYS A 193 -19.83 -0.41 1.39
CA CYS A 193 -19.43 -1.81 1.46
C CYS A 193 -17.90 -1.96 1.35
N PHE A 194 -17.27 -1.31 0.37
CA PHE A 194 -15.81 -1.34 0.22
C PHE A 194 -15.11 -0.84 1.48
N PHE A 195 -15.44 0.36 1.95
CA PHE A 195 -14.80 0.95 3.13
C PHE A 195 -15.00 0.10 4.39
N SER A 196 -16.20 -0.47 4.59
CA SER A 196 -16.50 -1.33 5.72
C SER A 196 -15.58 -2.55 5.78
N PHE A 197 -15.45 -3.29 4.68
CA PHE A 197 -14.63 -4.50 4.62
C PHE A 197 -13.14 -4.20 4.47
N PHE A 198 -12.78 -3.26 3.61
CA PHE A 198 -11.38 -2.93 3.34
C PHE A 198 -10.66 -2.38 4.57
N PHE A 199 -11.31 -1.52 5.34
CA PHE A 199 -10.76 -0.94 6.58
C PHE A 199 -11.25 -1.66 7.86
N GLY A 200 -12.19 -2.62 7.76
CA GLY A 200 -12.72 -3.38 8.89
C GLY A 200 -13.45 -2.52 9.91
N LEU A 201 -14.38 -1.71 9.45
CA LEU A 201 -15.14 -0.76 10.27
C LEU A 201 -16.30 -1.46 11.00
N ASP A 202 -16.00 -2.52 11.76
CA ASP A 202 -16.96 -3.43 12.40
C ASP A 202 -17.71 -2.82 13.59
N LYS A 203 -17.28 -1.65 14.08
CA LYS A 203 -17.96 -0.88 15.14
C LYS A 203 -18.79 0.30 14.61
N ALA A 204 -18.82 0.52 13.28
CA ALA A 204 -19.53 1.63 12.67
C ALA A 204 -20.74 1.14 11.86
N ASN A 205 -21.86 1.87 11.94
CA ASN A 205 -22.95 1.69 10.99
C ASN A 205 -22.70 2.52 9.72
N GLU A 206 -23.52 2.29 8.68
CA GLU A 206 -23.37 2.96 7.38
C GLU A 206 -23.39 4.50 7.45
N ASN A 207 -24.18 5.09 8.35
CA ASN A 207 -24.22 6.55 8.50
C ASN A 207 -22.91 7.08 9.07
N ILE A 208 -22.35 6.42 10.08
CA ILE A 208 -21.06 6.78 10.67
C ILE A 208 -19.95 6.65 9.62
N ILE A 209 -19.96 5.57 8.83
CA ILE A 209 -18.97 5.37 7.75
C ILE A 209 -19.09 6.47 6.71
N TYR A 210 -20.31 6.78 6.26
CA TYR A 210 -20.56 7.83 5.28
C TYR A 210 -20.10 9.19 5.76
N ASP A 211 -20.47 9.58 6.98
CA ASP A 211 -20.09 10.87 7.56
C ASP A 211 -18.56 10.97 7.72
N GLY A 212 -17.90 9.90 8.17
CA GLY A 212 -16.44 9.86 8.29
C GLY A 212 -15.73 10.03 6.94
N ILE A 213 -16.20 9.35 5.89
CA ILE A 213 -15.64 9.50 4.54
C ILE A 213 -15.84 10.94 4.04
N ARG A 214 -17.09 11.45 4.14
CA ARG A 214 -17.45 12.81 3.66
C ARG A 214 -16.62 13.89 4.36
N ASP A 215 -16.53 13.83 5.68
CA ASP A 215 -16.00 14.94 6.49
C ASP A 215 -14.46 14.93 6.54
N ILE A 216 -13.82 13.77 6.36
CA ILE A 216 -12.36 13.64 6.44
C ILE A 216 -11.72 13.55 5.05
N LEU A 217 -12.23 12.69 4.17
CA LEU A 217 -11.64 12.44 2.85
C LEU A 217 -12.26 13.34 1.77
N GLY A 218 -13.56 13.59 1.86
CA GLY A 218 -14.34 14.25 0.82
C GLY A 218 -15.02 13.25 -0.12
N ILE A 219 -16.22 13.62 -0.57
CA ILE A 219 -17.03 12.84 -1.52
C ILE A 219 -17.47 13.78 -2.65
N LYS A 220 -17.26 13.33 -3.89
CA LYS A 220 -17.72 14.04 -5.10
C LYS A 220 -18.63 13.13 -5.90
N SER A 221 -19.80 13.62 -6.33
CA SER A 221 -20.65 12.95 -7.31
C SER A 221 -20.25 13.40 -8.70
N THR A 222 -19.95 12.45 -9.59
CA THR A 222 -19.56 12.69 -10.98
C THR A 222 -20.49 11.91 -11.92
N GLU A 223 -20.36 12.10 -13.21
CA GLU A 223 -21.07 11.30 -14.22
C GLU A 223 -20.68 9.81 -14.19
N ASN A 224 -19.48 9.49 -13.66
CA ASN A 224 -18.95 8.14 -13.55
C ASN A 224 -19.29 7.45 -12.22
N GLY A 225 -19.99 8.15 -11.30
CA GLY A 225 -20.37 7.63 -9.99
C GLY A 225 -19.91 8.52 -8.83
N ILE A 226 -19.39 7.91 -7.78
CA ILE A 226 -18.91 8.59 -6.58
C ILE A 226 -17.39 8.49 -6.51
N GLU A 227 -16.73 9.61 -6.34
CA GLU A 227 -15.31 9.71 -6.09
C GLU A 227 -15.03 10.08 -4.64
N VAL A 228 -14.09 9.37 -4.01
CA VAL A 228 -13.57 9.69 -2.68
C VAL A 228 -12.11 10.07 -2.84
N ASP A 229 -11.74 11.25 -2.32
CA ASP A 229 -10.36 11.74 -2.42
C ASP A 229 -9.41 10.85 -1.62
N TRP A 230 -8.32 10.42 -2.27
CA TRP A 230 -7.26 9.59 -1.70
C TRP A 230 -5.90 10.12 -2.13
N GLY A 231 -4.85 9.81 -1.40
CA GLY A 231 -3.51 10.26 -1.80
C GLY A 231 -2.42 9.64 -0.95
N LEU A 232 -1.29 9.35 -1.60
CA LEU A 232 -0.11 8.76 -0.98
C LEU A 232 1.14 9.54 -1.33
N ILE A 233 2.14 9.50 -0.43
CA ILE A 233 3.49 9.93 -0.71
C ILE A 233 4.29 8.76 -1.26
N GLN A 234 4.98 8.99 -2.37
CA GLN A 234 5.83 8.01 -3.04
C GLN A 234 7.28 8.39 -2.90
N PHE A 235 8.10 7.39 -2.63
CA PHE A 235 9.57 7.48 -2.65
C PHE A 235 10.12 6.52 -3.69
N GLU A 236 11.13 6.97 -4.42
CA GLU A 236 11.95 6.12 -5.26
C GLU A 236 13.40 6.15 -4.78
N PHE A 237 13.92 4.97 -4.43
CA PHE A 237 15.31 4.74 -4.07
C PHE A 237 16.01 4.05 -5.21
N LYS A 238 17.26 4.44 -5.49
CA LYS A 238 18.12 3.81 -6.49
C LYS A 238 19.31 3.14 -5.81
N LYS A 239 19.60 1.88 -6.18
CA LYS A 239 20.77 1.16 -5.68
C LYS A 239 22.08 1.71 -6.20
#